data_45ff64917c06a2d4c7264753d060b698
#
_entry.id   45ff64917c06a2d4c7264753d060b698
#
_cell.length_a   1.000
_cell.length_b   1.000
_cell.length_c   1.000
_cell.angle_alpha   90.00
_cell.angle_beta   90.00
_cell.angle_gamma   90.00
#
_symmetry.space_group_name_H-M   'P 1'
#
loop_
_entity.id
_entity.type
_entity.pdbx_description
1 polymer ?
#
loop_
_entity_poly.entity_id
_entity_poly.type
_entity_poly.pdbx_seq_one_letter_code
_entity_poly.pdbx_strand_id
1 'polypeptide(L)'
;AVQCVHQGTAQLLMKGNLHTDVLIRALLNRQTGLRTGERLSHLFHMSVPGSDRILCITDAVVNVMPDTKTQLSILRGATDVMHALGNPNPRVALLSATEVVTQAMPSSVGAQDLLAAMSEQDHKAAQVFGPLAFDGAISPEAAKLKGIDHPVAGNADVLLVPNIETGNAIFKQLVYFNGATAAGVLMGAKVPVMLTSRADPPAARLASAALAVVYAHHLSLKSKPL
;
A
#
# COMPACT_ATOMS: atom_id res chain seq x y z
N ALA A 1 -3.68 -6.81 -23.70
CA ALA A 1 -4.01 -5.98 -22.53
C ALA A 1 -3.04 -4.79 -22.41
N VAL A 2 -1.71 -5.02 -22.27
CA VAL A 2 -0.71 -3.91 -22.18
C VAL A 2 -0.78 -2.97 -23.39
N GLN A 3 -0.93 -3.53 -24.61
CA GLN A 3 -1.07 -2.73 -25.82
C GLN A 3 -2.32 -1.84 -25.80
N CYS A 4 -3.44 -2.30 -25.25
CA CYS A 4 -4.65 -1.48 -25.10
C CYS A 4 -4.42 -0.24 -24.24
N VAL A 5 -3.57 -0.35 -23.20
CA VAL A 5 -3.18 0.79 -22.38
C VAL A 5 -2.34 1.78 -23.20
N HIS A 6 -1.37 1.30 -23.98
CA HIS A 6 -0.56 2.17 -24.85
C HIS A 6 -1.39 2.89 -25.92
N GLN A 7 -2.46 2.24 -26.40
CA GLN A 7 -3.41 2.82 -27.37
C GLN A 7 -4.46 3.73 -26.72
N GLY A 8 -4.46 3.90 -25.38
CA GLY A 8 -5.45 4.69 -24.65
C GLY A 8 -6.85 4.07 -24.57
N THR A 9 -7.02 2.81 -25.04
CA THR A 9 -8.31 2.11 -25.01
C THR A 9 -8.59 1.39 -23.69
N ALA A 10 -7.63 1.36 -22.76
CA ALA A 10 -7.79 0.83 -21.41
C ALA A 10 -7.07 1.73 -20.40
N GLN A 11 -7.75 2.08 -19.31
CA GLN A 11 -7.25 2.94 -18.22
C GLN A 11 -6.95 2.17 -16.95
N LEU A 12 -7.27 0.88 -16.91
CA LEU A 12 -6.91 -0.06 -15.85
C LEU A 12 -6.77 -1.47 -16.42
N LEU A 13 -6.09 -2.33 -15.71
CA LEU A 13 -5.97 -3.74 -16.06
C LEU A 13 -6.48 -4.62 -14.91
N MET A 14 -7.02 -5.78 -15.24
CA MET A 14 -7.40 -6.81 -14.26
C MET A 14 -6.66 -8.11 -14.57
N LYS A 15 -6.06 -8.70 -13.53
CA LYS A 15 -5.50 -10.05 -13.60
C LYS A 15 -6.63 -11.06 -13.72
N GLY A 16 -6.64 -11.81 -14.83
CA GLY A 16 -7.50 -12.97 -15.00
C GLY A 16 -6.88 -14.27 -14.46
N ASN A 17 -7.19 -15.39 -15.10
CA ASN A 17 -6.68 -16.72 -14.71
C ASN A 17 -5.25 -16.94 -15.24
N LEU A 18 -4.28 -16.18 -14.72
CA LEU A 18 -2.85 -16.36 -15.00
C LEU A 18 -2.03 -16.22 -13.71
N HIS A 19 -0.79 -16.70 -13.73
CA HIS A 19 0.13 -16.53 -12.61
C HIS A 19 0.57 -15.07 -12.48
N THR A 20 0.74 -14.60 -11.24
CA THR A 20 1.11 -13.22 -10.94
C THR A 20 2.47 -12.83 -11.53
N ASP A 21 3.44 -13.74 -11.55
CA ASP A 21 4.77 -13.52 -12.14
C ASP A 21 4.72 -13.25 -13.67
N VAL A 22 3.77 -13.88 -14.39
CA VAL A 22 3.55 -13.64 -15.82
C VAL A 22 3.03 -12.22 -16.04
N LEU A 23 2.07 -11.77 -15.21
CA LEU A 23 1.55 -10.41 -15.26
C LEU A 23 2.65 -9.40 -14.95
N ILE A 24 3.38 -9.58 -13.83
CA ILE A 24 4.45 -8.67 -13.41
C ILE A 24 5.53 -8.56 -14.48
N ARG A 25 5.96 -9.67 -15.09
CA ARG A 25 6.91 -9.65 -16.20
C ARG A 25 6.41 -8.84 -17.39
N ALA A 26 5.13 -8.96 -17.74
CA ALA A 26 4.55 -8.19 -18.83
C ALA A 26 4.51 -6.68 -18.51
N LEU A 27 4.15 -6.31 -17.28
CA LEU A 27 4.13 -4.91 -16.83
C LEU A 27 5.53 -4.29 -16.79
N LEU A 28 6.53 -5.07 -16.36
CA LEU A 28 7.91 -4.62 -16.20
C LEU A 28 8.77 -4.74 -17.47
N ASN A 29 8.24 -5.25 -18.57
CA ASN A 29 8.98 -5.34 -19.83
C ASN A 29 9.53 -3.96 -20.21
N ARG A 30 10.84 -3.90 -20.58
CA ARG A 30 11.52 -2.62 -20.84
C ARG A 30 11.02 -1.92 -22.10
N GLN A 31 10.59 -2.68 -23.12
CA GLN A 31 10.16 -2.15 -24.43
C GLN A 31 8.66 -1.97 -24.52
N THR A 32 7.89 -2.93 -24.01
CA THR A 32 6.44 -3.01 -24.21
C THR A 32 5.62 -2.91 -22.93
N GLY A 33 6.27 -2.80 -21.76
CA GLY A 33 5.60 -2.77 -20.46
C GLY A 33 5.01 -1.41 -20.10
N LEU A 34 4.49 -1.31 -18.88
CA LEU A 34 3.81 -0.11 -18.35
C LEU A 34 4.62 0.56 -17.23
N ARG A 35 5.95 0.57 -17.36
CA ARG A 35 6.84 1.15 -16.36
C ARG A 35 6.71 2.67 -16.30
N THR A 36 6.77 3.22 -15.08
CA THR A 36 6.77 4.67 -14.81
C THR A 36 8.11 5.19 -14.28
N GLY A 37 9.02 4.30 -13.89
CA GLY A 37 10.20 4.62 -13.09
C GLY A 37 10.03 4.29 -11.61
N GLU A 38 8.79 4.26 -11.12
CA GLU A 38 8.46 3.80 -9.77
C GLU A 38 8.48 2.27 -9.65
N ARG A 39 8.65 1.77 -8.42
CA ARG A 39 8.53 0.34 -8.14
C ARG A 39 7.07 -0.09 -8.15
N LEU A 40 6.80 -1.26 -8.73
CA LEU A 40 5.50 -1.90 -8.54
C LEU A 40 5.34 -2.28 -7.07
N SER A 41 4.21 -1.95 -6.49
CA SER A 41 3.83 -2.32 -5.13
C SER A 41 2.32 -2.54 -5.04
N HIS A 42 1.87 -3.21 -4.00
CA HIS A 42 0.47 -3.56 -3.83
C HIS A 42 -0.09 -3.01 -2.53
N LEU A 43 -1.26 -2.41 -2.58
CA LEU A 43 -2.01 -1.94 -1.42
C LEU A 43 -3.31 -2.74 -1.28
N PHE A 44 -3.58 -3.23 -0.07
CA PHE A 44 -4.89 -3.70 0.34
C PHE A 44 -5.60 -2.63 1.16
N HIS A 45 -6.81 -2.28 0.76
CA HIS A 45 -7.75 -1.43 1.52
C HIS A 45 -8.75 -2.36 2.20
N MET A 46 -8.68 -2.40 3.54
CA MET A 46 -9.38 -3.37 4.37
C MET A 46 -10.59 -2.73 5.06
N SER A 47 -11.78 -3.31 4.86
CA SER A 47 -12.97 -3.00 5.65
C SER A 47 -13.24 -4.17 6.60
N VAL A 48 -13.11 -3.93 7.90
CA VAL A 48 -13.29 -4.95 8.95
C VAL A 48 -14.69 -4.80 9.55
N PRO A 49 -15.52 -5.85 9.60
CA PRO A 49 -16.84 -5.79 10.24
C PRO A 49 -16.76 -5.31 11.69
N GLY A 50 -17.66 -4.39 12.06
CA GLY A 50 -17.68 -3.80 13.39
C GLY A 50 -16.66 -2.69 13.63
N SER A 51 -15.89 -2.31 12.62
CA SER A 51 -14.99 -1.17 12.66
C SER A 51 -15.41 -0.12 11.65
N ASP A 52 -15.55 1.13 12.09
CA ASP A 52 -15.79 2.27 11.20
C ASP A 52 -14.49 2.76 10.53
N ARG A 53 -13.34 2.20 10.93
CA ARG A 53 -12.04 2.56 10.39
C ARG A 53 -11.67 1.66 9.22
N ILE A 54 -11.16 2.30 8.19
CA ILE A 54 -10.50 1.62 7.08
C ILE A 54 -9.01 1.54 7.40
N LEU A 55 -8.40 0.38 7.14
CA LEU A 55 -6.98 0.15 7.30
C LEU A 55 -6.38 -0.29 5.98
N CYS A 56 -5.36 0.41 5.52
CA CYS A 56 -4.61 -0.01 4.35
C CYS A 56 -3.32 -0.76 4.76
N ILE A 57 -2.93 -1.76 3.99
CA ILE A 57 -1.71 -2.57 4.24
C ILE A 57 -0.89 -2.60 2.95
N THR A 58 0.39 -2.26 3.02
CA THR A 58 1.33 -2.24 1.89
C THR A 58 2.77 -2.53 2.33
N ASP A 59 3.60 -3.28 1.60
CA ASP A 59 3.34 -4.15 0.48
C ASP A 59 3.22 -5.60 0.98
N ALA A 60 2.13 -6.26 0.63
CA ALA A 60 1.85 -7.62 1.08
C ALA A 60 1.90 -8.66 -0.05
N VAL A 61 2.36 -8.28 -1.28
CA VAL A 61 2.19 -9.13 -2.47
C VAL A 61 3.39 -9.11 -3.42
N VAL A 62 4.15 -8.02 -3.55
CA VAL A 62 5.14 -7.83 -4.63
C VAL A 62 6.57 -7.81 -4.13
N ASN A 63 6.88 -6.96 -3.15
CA ASN A 63 8.24 -6.73 -2.70
C ASN A 63 8.55 -7.58 -1.45
N VAL A 64 9.43 -8.58 -1.61
CA VAL A 64 9.72 -9.57 -0.54
C VAL A 64 10.39 -8.92 0.66
N MET A 65 11.53 -8.26 0.44
CA MET A 65 12.31 -7.56 1.46
C MET A 65 12.75 -6.22 0.86
N PRO A 66 11.87 -5.19 0.87
CA PRO A 66 12.18 -3.92 0.22
C PRO A 66 13.30 -3.16 0.94
N ASP A 67 14.28 -2.69 0.18
CA ASP A 67 15.27 -1.72 0.66
C ASP A 67 14.62 -0.34 0.87
N THR A 68 15.33 0.59 1.50
CA THR A 68 14.84 1.95 1.81
C THR A 68 14.31 2.67 0.57
N LYS A 69 15.00 2.56 -0.57
CA LYS A 69 14.56 3.18 -1.83
C LYS A 69 13.24 2.58 -2.33
N THR A 70 13.10 1.27 -2.23
CA THR A 70 11.86 0.57 -2.59
C THR A 70 10.74 0.91 -1.62
N GLN A 71 11.01 0.96 -0.31
CA GLN A 71 10.04 1.39 0.70
C GLN A 71 9.54 2.82 0.47
N LEU A 72 10.42 3.74 0.07
CA LEU A 72 10.05 5.11 -0.27
C LEU A 72 9.10 5.16 -1.47
N SER A 73 9.35 4.34 -2.51
CA SER A 73 8.43 4.22 -3.65
C SER A 73 7.09 3.59 -3.25
N ILE A 74 7.09 2.59 -2.37
CA ILE A 74 5.86 1.99 -1.80
C ILE A 74 5.06 3.04 -1.01
N LEU A 75 5.73 3.82 -0.15
CA LEU A 75 5.12 4.91 0.62
C LEU A 75 4.42 5.92 -0.30
N ARG A 76 5.12 6.40 -1.33
CA ARG A 76 4.57 7.37 -2.31
C ARG A 76 3.37 6.80 -3.04
N GLY A 77 3.44 5.55 -3.49
CA GLY A 77 2.31 4.88 -4.13
C GLY A 77 1.10 4.75 -3.22
N ALA A 78 1.30 4.34 -1.96
CA ALA A 78 0.24 4.24 -0.97
C ALA A 78 -0.39 5.60 -0.64
N THR A 79 0.44 6.63 -0.45
CA THR A 79 0.00 8.01 -0.24
C THR A 79 -0.86 8.50 -1.41
N ASP A 80 -0.46 8.21 -2.64
CA ASP A 80 -1.18 8.59 -3.84
C ASP A 80 -2.57 7.92 -3.94
N VAL A 81 -2.67 6.65 -3.56
CA VAL A 81 -3.97 5.96 -3.46
C VAL A 81 -4.84 6.59 -2.37
N MET A 82 -4.27 6.93 -1.21
CA MET A 82 -5.03 7.59 -0.13
C MET A 82 -5.56 8.96 -0.56
N HIS A 83 -4.77 9.74 -1.31
CA HIS A 83 -5.24 11.00 -1.91
C HIS A 83 -6.38 10.77 -2.90
N ALA A 84 -6.29 9.73 -3.73
CA ALA A 84 -7.37 9.35 -4.65
C ALA A 84 -8.67 9.00 -3.90
N LEU A 85 -8.57 8.43 -2.70
CA LEU A 85 -9.69 8.09 -1.82
C LEU A 85 -10.21 9.30 -1.01
N GLY A 86 -9.65 10.50 -1.22
CA GLY A 86 -10.10 11.73 -0.55
C GLY A 86 -9.48 11.99 0.81
N ASN A 87 -8.44 11.26 1.20
CA ASN A 87 -7.64 11.56 2.40
C ASN A 87 -6.39 12.36 2.01
N PRO A 88 -6.37 13.69 2.19
CA PRO A 88 -5.27 14.55 1.73
C PRO A 88 -4.03 14.49 2.61
N ASN A 89 -4.13 13.91 3.82
CA ASN A 89 -3.03 13.83 4.78
C ASN A 89 -3.05 12.49 5.51
N PRO A 90 -2.78 11.37 4.82
CA PRO A 90 -2.87 10.03 5.39
C PRO A 90 -1.81 9.81 6.47
N ARG A 91 -2.18 9.09 7.51
CA ARG A 91 -1.32 8.68 8.61
C ARG A 91 -0.73 7.32 8.31
N VAL A 92 0.56 7.27 8.08
CA VAL A 92 1.30 6.07 7.69
C VAL A 92 2.19 5.60 8.84
N ALA A 93 1.91 4.41 9.38
CA ALA A 93 2.75 3.76 10.39
C ALA A 93 3.79 2.86 9.71
N LEU A 94 5.07 3.07 10.05
CA LEU A 94 6.15 2.18 9.66
C LEU A 94 6.23 1.03 10.66
N LEU A 95 5.78 -0.16 10.23
CA LEU A 95 5.56 -1.29 11.12
C LEU A 95 6.87 -1.98 11.51
N SER A 96 6.98 -2.26 12.79
CA SER A 96 8.04 -3.07 13.42
C SER A 96 7.43 -3.91 14.54
N ALA A 97 8.25 -4.58 15.35
CA ALA A 97 7.81 -5.22 16.59
C ALA A 97 8.27 -4.41 17.84
N THR A 98 8.76 -3.20 17.65
CA THR A 98 9.27 -2.31 18.71
C THR A 98 9.14 -0.86 18.29
N GLU A 99 9.07 0.04 19.25
CA GLU A 99 9.09 1.50 19.07
C GLU A 99 10.51 2.08 19.19
N VAL A 100 11.49 1.25 19.59
CA VAL A 100 12.88 1.67 19.77
C VAL A 100 13.73 1.16 18.60
N VAL A 101 14.53 2.06 18.01
CA VAL A 101 15.48 1.68 16.96
C VAL A 101 16.61 0.86 17.57
N THR A 102 16.81 -0.36 17.10
CA THR A 102 17.86 -1.26 17.54
C THR A 102 18.36 -2.15 16.41
N GLN A 103 19.68 -2.40 16.36
CA GLN A 103 20.30 -3.27 15.37
C GLN A 103 19.80 -4.73 15.42
N ALA A 104 19.33 -5.16 16.59
CA ALA A 104 18.73 -6.49 16.78
C ALA A 104 17.37 -6.63 16.09
N MET A 105 16.73 -5.52 15.69
CA MET A 105 15.45 -5.48 14.98
C MET A 105 15.59 -4.70 13.67
N PRO A 106 15.99 -5.35 12.56
CA PRO A 106 16.25 -4.68 11.27
C PRO A 106 15.08 -3.83 10.75
N SER A 107 13.83 -4.21 11.06
CA SER A 107 12.64 -3.43 10.69
C SER A 107 12.60 -2.05 11.37
N SER A 108 13.13 -1.93 12.59
CA SER A 108 13.20 -0.66 13.30
C SER A 108 14.27 0.29 12.70
N VAL A 109 15.39 -0.29 12.26
CA VAL A 109 16.43 0.44 11.52
C VAL A 109 15.90 0.88 10.16
N GLY A 110 15.23 -0.01 9.42
CA GLY A 110 14.62 0.31 8.13
C GLY A 110 13.58 1.44 8.22
N ALA A 111 12.79 1.49 9.31
CA ALA A 111 11.86 2.58 9.55
C ALA A 111 12.58 3.92 9.75
N GLN A 112 13.67 3.94 10.54
CA GLN A 112 14.51 5.13 10.73
C GLN A 112 15.14 5.59 9.41
N ASP A 113 15.71 4.64 8.63
CA ASP A 113 16.34 4.94 7.35
C ASP A 113 15.34 5.50 6.33
N LEU A 114 14.11 4.98 6.34
CA LEU A 114 13.03 5.49 5.48
C LEU A 114 12.66 6.93 5.85
N LEU A 115 12.46 7.23 7.13
CA LEU A 115 12.17 8.59 7.60
C LEU A 115 13.28 9.56 7.21
N ALA A 116 14.55 9.15 7.34
CA ALA A 116 15.70 9.96 6.95
C ALA A 116 15.82 10.17 5.43
N ALA A 117 15.28 9.26 4.62
CA ALA A 117 15.30 9.34 3.16
C ALA A 117 14.12 10.14 2.56
N MET A 118 13.11 10.50 3.37
CA MET A 118 11.96 11.27 2.91
C MET A 118 12.35 12.70 2.55
N SER A 119 11.81 13.18 1.44
CA SER A 119 11.91 14.59 1.03
C SER A 119 10.88 15.46 1.75
N GLU A 120 11.07 16.78 1.69
CA GLU A 120 10.08 17.75 2.19
C GLU A 120 8.68 17.54 1.55
N GLN A 121 8.66 17.14 0.28
CA GLN A 121 7.40 16.85 -0.42
C GLN A 121 6.72 15.59 0.12
N ASP A 122 7.48 14.54 0.48
CA ASP A 122 6.94 13.34 1.11
C ASP A 122 6.31 13.65 2.47
N HIS A 123 6.97 14.51 3.28
CA HIS A 123 6.43 14.98 4.56
C HIS A 123 5.18 15.84 4.44
N LYS A 124 5.05 16.62 3.35
CA LYS A 124 3.82 17.39 3.06
C LYS A 124 2.68 16.52 2.58
N ALA A 125 2.97 15.38 1.96
CA ALA A 125 1.99 14.50 1.35
C ALA A 125 1.36 13.52 2.34
N ALA A 126 2.06 13.17 3.43
CA ALA A 126 1.58 12.21 4.44
C ALA A 126 2.24 12.48 5.81
N GLN A 127 1.53 12.13 6.88
CA GLN A 127 2.11 12.01 8.21
C GLN A 127 2.70 10.61 8.35
N VAL A 128 4.02 10.49 8.45
CA VAL A 128 4.72 9.21 8.53
C VAL A 128 5.43 9.10 9.86
N PHE A 129 5.25 7.99 10.57
CA PHE A 129 5.87 7.76 11.86
C PHE A 129 6.18 6.29 12.11
N GLY A 130 7.26 6.02 12.82
CA GLY A 130 7.71 4.69 13.23
C GLY A 130 9.17 4.73 13.72
N PRO A 131 9.69 3.58 14.15
CA PRO A 131 9.02 2.27 14.14
C PRO A 131 7.86 2.19 15.14
N LEU A 132 6.82 1.43 14.78
CA LEU A 132 5.68 1.15 15.65
C LEU A 132 5.35 -0.34 15.64
N ALA A 133 5.07 -0.90 16.80
CA ALA A 133 4.40 -2.20 16.88
C ALA A 133 2.93 -2.07 16.45
N PHE A 134 2.31 -3.19 16.06
CA PHE A 134 0.97 -3.19 15.48
C PHE A 134 -0.08 -2.53 16.39
N ASP A 135 -0.06 -2.84 17.68
CA ASP A 135 -0.95 -2.25 18.69
C ASP A 135 -0.76 -0.74 18.82
N GLY A 136 0.50 -0.28 18.88
CA GLY A 136 0.85 1.14 18.91
C GLY A 136 0.46 1.90 17.63
N ALA A 137 0.32 1.19 16.49
CA ALA A 137 -0.12 1.80 15.24
C ALA A 137 -1.64 1.98 15.16
N ILE A 138 -2.44 1.04 15.73
CA ILE A 138 -3.89 0.99 15.50
C ILE A 138 -4.76 1.26 16.73
N SER A 139 -4.24 1.14 17.96
CA SER A 139 -4.98 1.36 19.21
C SER A 139 -4.51 2.64 19.91
N PRO A 140 -5.39 3.67 20.02
CA PRO A 140 -5.08 4.88 20.77
C PRO A 140 -4.75 4.59 22.24
N GLU A 141 -5.40 3.59 22.84
CA GLU A 141 -5.16 3.19 24.23
C GLU A 141 -3.76 2.59 24.39
N ALA A 142 -3.35 1.71 23.45
CA ALA A 142 -2.01 1.11 23.50
C ALA A 142 -0.92 2.17 23.27
N ALA A 143 -1.12 3.08 22.32
CA ALA A 143 -0.21 4.18 22.07
C ALA A 143 -0.03 5.07 23.33
N LYS A 144 -1.14 5.42 24.00
CA LYS A 144 -1.13 6.19 25.23
C LYS A 144 -0.42 5.47 26.38
N LEU A 145 -0.68 4.17 26.57
CA LEU A 145 -0.03 3.36 27.59
C LEU A 145 1.49 3.26 27.37
N LYS A 146 1.93 3.24 26.12
CA LYS A 146 3.34 3.24 25.73
C LYS A 146 3.98 4.64 25.73
N GLY A 147 3.23 5.70 26.04
CA GLY A 147 3.72 7.08 26.06
C GLY A 147 4.10 7.63 24.68
N ILE A 148 3.48 7.12 23.60
CA ILE A 148 3.77 7.55 22.25
C ILE A 148 2.88 8.76 21.92
N ASP A 149 3.48 9.95 21.86
CA ASP A 149 2.78 11.20 21.51
C ASP A 149 3.07 11.59 20.06
N HIS A 150 2.30 11.00 19.14
CA HIS A 150 2.37 11.33 17.72
C HIS A 150 1.01 11.08 17.04
N PRO A 151 0.54 11.93 16.09
CA PRO A 151 -0.78 11.80 15.47
C PRO A 151 -1.02 10.46 14.75
N VAL A 152 0.01 9.80 14.25
CA VAL A 152 -0.06 8.48 13.61
C VAL A 152 -0.30 7.36 14.63
N ALA A 153 0.27 7.50 15.85
CA ALA A 153 0.18 6.45 16.86
C ALA A 153 -1.27 6.21 17.28
N GLY A 154 -1.69 4.97 17.28
CA GLY A 154 -3.06 4.54 17.53
C GLY A 154 -4.07 4.85 16.40
N ASN A 155 -3.68 5.61 15.40
CA ASN A 155 -4.60 6.17 14.40
C ASN A 155 -4.15 5.98 12.96
N ALA A 156 -3.25 5.04 12.69
CA ALA A 156 -2.74 4.80 11.35
C ALA A 156 -3.87 4.48 10.35
N ASP A 157 -3.81 5.11 9.19
CA ASP A 157 -4.67 4.83 8.04
C ASP A 157 -3.99 3.78 7.13
N VAL A 158 -2.64 3.77 7.13
CA VAL A 158 -1.82 2.86 6.33
C VAL A 158 -0.75 2.22 7.21
N LEU A 159 -0.63 0.89 7.12
CA LEU A 159 0.51 0.13 7.64
C LEU A 159 1.49 -0.13 6.50
N LEU A 160 2.65 0.49 6.53
CA LEU A 160 3.77 0.14 5.67
C LEU A 160 4.59 -0.94 6.40
N VAL A 161 4.52 -2.16 5.88
CA VAL A 161 5.14 -3.32 6.51
C VAL A 161 6.60 -3.50 6.08
N PRO A 162 7.45 -4.07 6.94
CA PRO A 162 8.88 -4.21 6.65
C PRO A 162 9.18 -5.27 5.57
N ASN A 163 8.30 -6.24 5.39
CA ASN A 163 8.48 -7.36 4.46
C ASN A 163 7.13 -7.98 4.07
N ILE A 164 7.15 -8.80 3.02
CA ILE A 164 5.95 -9.42 2.44
C ILE A 164 5.26 -10.39 3.41
N GLU A 165 6.03 -11.12 4.24
CA GLU A 165 5.49 -12.10 5.18
C GLU A 165 4.60 -11.42 6.21
N THR A 166 5.08 -10.30 6.79
CA THR A 166 4.32 -9.50 7.74
C THR A 166 3.03 -8.98 7.12
N GLY A 167 3.11 -8.37 5.95
CA GLY A 167 1.94 -7.83 5.26
C GLY A 167 0.93 -8.91 4.88
N ASN A 168 1.42 -10.02 4.33
CA ASN A 168 0.58 -11.14 3.93
C ASN A 168 -0.10 -11.83 5.12
N ALA A 169 0.61 -11.98 6.26
CA ALA A 169 0.05 -12.56 7.49
C ALA A 169 -1.06 -11.66 8.06
N ILE A 170 -0.83 -10.35 8.19
CA ILE A 170 -1.84 -9.40 8.69
C ILE A 170 -3.06 -9.36 7.76
N PHE A 171 -2.85 -9.24 6.46
CA PHE A 171 -3.92 -9.26 5.46
C PHE A 171 -4.80 -10.51 5.60
N LYS A 172 -4.18 -11.70 5.60
CA LYS A 172 -4.91 -12.97 5.71
C LYS A 172 -5.60 -13.13 7.06
N GLN A 173 -4.96 -12.72 8.15
CA GLN A 173 -5.56 -12.75 9.46
C GLN A 173 -6.87 -11.92 9.48
N LEU A 174 -6.85 -10.70 8.96
CA LEU A 174 -8.05 -9.85 8.89
C LEU A 174 -9.15 -10.48 8.01
N VAL A 175 -8.80 -11.08 6.88
CA VAL A 175 -9.79 -11.71 5.98
C VAL A 175 -10.38 -12.97 6.61
N TYR A 176 -9.53 -13.89 7.07
CA TYR A 176 -9.99 -15.24 7.47
C TYR A 176 -10.50 -15.31 8.91
N PHE A 177 -9.99 -14.49 9.82
CA PHE A 177 -10.44 -14.47 11.22
C PHE A 177 -11.42 -13.34 11.53
N ASN A 178 -11.27 -12.19 10.91
CA ASN A 178 -12.13 -11.02 11.17
C ASN A 178 -13.20 -10.79 10.09
N GLY A 179 -13.25 -11.62 9.03
CA GLY A 179 -14.23 -11.48 7.96
C GLY A 179 -14.09 -10.20 7.14
N ALA A 180 -12.89 -9.60 7.10
CA ALA A 180 -12.65 -8.36 6.40
C ALA A 180 -12.83 -8.51 4.89
N THR A 181 -13.42 -7.48 4.26
CA THR A 181 -13.40 -7.33 2.81
C THR A 181 -12.14 -6.55 2.40
N ALA A 182 -11.37 -7.13 1.48
CA ALA A 182 -10.15 -6.53 0.97
C ALA A 182 -10.33 -6.05 -0.47
N ALA A 183 -10.07 -4.77 -0.73
CA ALA A 183 -9.90 -4.24 -2.07
C ALA A 183 -8.40 -4.11 -2.37
N GLY A 184 -7.92 -4.74 -3.44
CA GLY A 184 -6.49 -4.75 -3.78
C GLY A 184 -6.18 -4.00 -5.07
N VAL A 185 -5.13 -3.18 -5.06
CA VAL A 185 -4.63 -2.48 -6.25
C VAL A 185 -3.11 -2.52 -6.31
N LEU A 186 -2.57 -2.77 -7.50
CA LEU A 186 -1.15 -2.65 -7.81
C LEU A 186 -0.87 -1.24 -8.32
N MET A 187 0.13 -0.61 -7.75
CA MET A 187 0.61 0.75 -8.01
C MET A 187 1.96 0.73 -8.73
N GLY A 188 2.43 1.90 -9.20
CA GLY A 188 3.75 2.04 -9.84
C GLY A 188 3.79 1.67 -11.32
N ALA A 189 2.66 1.29 -11.93
CA ALA A 189 2.49 1.16 -13.38
C ALA A 189 1.76 2.39 -13.96
N LYS A 190 1.80 2.54 -15.30
CA LYS A 190 1.10 3.65 -16.00
C LYS A 190 -0.41 3.70 -15.72
N VAL A 191 -1.01 2.59 -15.38
CA VAL A 191 -2.41 2.46 -14.98
C VAL A 191 -2.51 1.53 -13.78
N PRO A 192 -3.54 1.66 -12.92
CA PRO A 192 -3.78 0.70 -11.85
C PRO A 192 -4.01 -0.72 -12.39
N VAL A 193 -3.57 -1.70 -11.62
CA VAL A 193 -3.82 -3.10 -11.97
C VAL A 193 -4.51 -3.80 -10.81
N MET A 194 -5.68 -4.36 -11.07
CA MET A 194 -6.38 -5.21 -10.12
C MET A 194 -5.69 -6.57 -10.04
N LEU A 195 -5.17 -6.90 -8.88
CA LEU A 195 -4.45 -8.14 -8.63
C LEU A 195 -5.23 -8.97 -7.60
N THR A 196 -6.36 -9.53 -8.06
CA THR A 196 -7.22 -10.35 -7.21
C THR A 196 -6.74 -11.79 -7.10
N SER A 197 -6.98 -12.42 -5.96
CA SER A 197 -6.76 -13.86 -5.76
C SER A 197 -7.88 -14.66 -6.44
N ARG A 198 -7.57 -15.91 -6.80
CA ARG A 198 -8.60 -16.86 -7.27
C ARG A 198 -9.63 -17.18 -6.18
N ALA A 199 -9.21 -17.10 -4.92
CA ALA A 199 -10.03 -17.36 -3.74
C ALA A 199 -10.85 -16.14 -3.28
N ASP A 200 -10.66 -14.95 -3.89
CA ASP A 200 -11.38 -13.76 -3.46
C ASP A 200 -12.88 -13.87 -3.78
N PRO A 201 -13.75 -13.55 -2.82
CA PRO A 201 -15.19 -13.53 -3.03
C PRO A 201 -15.58 -12.41 -4.02
N PRO A 202 -16.78 -12.48 -4.62
CA PRO A 202 -17.27 -11.45 -5.56
C PRO A 202 -17.23 -10.03 -4.99
N ALA A 203 -17.55 -9.85 -3.71
CA ALA A 203 -17.51 -8.55 -3.04
C ALA A 203 -16.11 -7.92 -3.03
N ALA A 204 -15.07 -8.71 -2.75
CA ALA A 204 -13.67 -8.23 -2.77
C ALA A 204 -13.22 -7.86 -4.18
N ARG A 205 -13.66 -8.62 -5.21
CA ARG A 205 -13.37 -8.29 -6.61
C ARG A 205 -14.05 -6.99 -7.04
N LEU A 206 -15.30 -6.78 -6.65
CA LEU A 206 -16.04 -5.56 -6.93
C LEU A 206 -15.40 -4.36 -6.22
N ALA A 207 -15.04 -4.51 -4.95
CA ALA A 207 -14.34 -3.47 -4.19
C ALA A 207 -12.97 -3.11 -4.82
N SER A 208 -12.21 -4.12 -5.29
CA SER A 208 -10.95 -3.90 -6.00
C SER A 208 -11.16 -3.17 -7.34
N ALA A 209 -12.27 -3.47 -8.04
CA ALA A 209 -12.62 -2.76 -9.28
C ALA A 209 -12.94 -1.29 -9.00
N ALA A 210 -13.74 -1.01 -7.97
CA ALA A 210 -14.09 0.34 -7.58
C ALA A 210 -12.83 1.15 -7.18
N LEU A 211 -11.96 0.56 -6.35
CA LEU A 211 -10.68 1.17 -5.96
C LEU A 211 -9.80 1.49 -7.18
N ALA A 212 -9.67 0.54 -8.11
CA ALA A 212 -8.87 0.74 -9.31
C ALA A 212 -9.44 1.84 -10.23
N VAL A 213 -10.77 1.95 -10.35
CA VAL A 213 -11.43 3.02 -11.12
C VAL A 213 -11.17 4.39 -10.50
N VAL A 214 -11.35 4.53 -9.17
CA VAL A 214 -11.08 5.78 -8.45
C VAL A 214 -9.62 6.19 -8.62
N TYR A 215 -8.69 5.24 -8.47
CA TYR A 215 -7.26 5.51 -8.63
C TYR A 215 -6.89 5.83 -10.08
N ALA A 216 -7.48 5.17 -11.07
CA ALA A 216 -7.27 5.49 -12.48
C ALA A 216 -7.72 6.92 -12.82
N HIS A 217 -8.86 7.35 -12.28
CA HIS A 217 -9.34 8.72 -12.44
C HIS A 217 -8.35 9.73 -11.84
N HIS A 218 -7.89 9.49 -10.62
CA HIS A 218 -6.89 10.34 -9.96
C HIS A 218 -5.59 10.49 -10.81
N LEU A 219 -5.06 9.38 -11.32
CA LEU A 219 -3.87 9.40 -12.19
C LEU A 219 -4.12 10.18 -13.49
N SER A 220 -5.33 10.10 -14.05
CA SER A 220 -5.69 10.84 -15.26
C SER A 220 -5.70 12.36 -15.06
N LEU A 221 -6.05 12.81 -13.85
CA LEU A 221 -6.02 14.24 -13.50
C LEU A 221 -4.58 14.75 -13.35
N LYS A 222 -3.68 13.93 -12.78
CA LYS A 222 -2.25 14.28 -12.64
C LYS A 222 -1.49 14.31 -13.97
N SER A 223 -1.93 13.55 -14.95
CA SER A 223 -1.25 13.46 -16.27
C SER A 223 -1.69 14.52 -17.27
N LYS A 224 -2.69 15.35 -16.96
CA LYS A 224 -3.08 16.49 -17.81
C LYS A 224 -2.06 17.61 -17.58
N PRO A 225 -1.38 18.11 -18.64
CA PRO A 225 -0.60 19.34 -18.51
C PRO A 225 -1.52 20.50 -18.11
N LEU A 226 -1.02 21.33 -17.20
CA LEU A 226 -1.65 22.62 -16.84
C LEU A 226 -1.69 23.55 -18.04
#